data_4136bb02f61d9ce399e4defe48bd2587
#
_entry.id   4136bb02f61d9ce399e4defe48bd2587
#
_cell.length_a   1.000
_cell.length_b   1.000
_cell.length_c   1.000
_cell.angle_alpha   90.00
_cell.angle_beta   90.00
_cell.angle_gamma   90.00
#
_symmetry.space_group_name_H-M   'P 1'
#
loop_
_entity.id
_entity.type
_entity.pdbx_description
1 polymer ?
#
loop_
_entity_poly.entity_id
_entity_poly.type
_entity_poly.pdbx_seq_one_letter_code
_entity_poly.pdbx_strand_id
1 'polypeptide(L)'
;VTFTGKLAKLDNKTIVVDLSDSRTLEFRRTNHTKFYKNAKKVDATEFKTGDEVFVEALEDQLGWLTAIAVTWQSASQSRVQTPATSLASVVAPPANDSEDPGPPLLKRGRPPNRATPKAARESQPAAEVRQIQEDAVDSYLEKTRAVSESFLEKLPNYLCTQYVTRYGSASRPVDWKAIDIVSANVAYENGKERYSSVSVNGRPIYKAMEEVGGSWSTGEFGTMLQDVLSPATAAKFHYSRNSLIRGKTVRVYDFEVLSENSHWRVGVGSQSIYPAYRGALWIDPTSGYVLRIEMQAQRLPQGFPSELVESAVDFDTVQLGGKQFLLPVHAENLSCQRASLSCVRNAIDFRNYHLYEAESNITFDTPKQ
;
A
#
# COMPACT_ATOMS: atom_id res chain seq x y z
N VAL A 1 -24.49 -6.27 6.41
CA VAL A 1 -24.06 -6.03 5.02
C VAL A 1 -24.03 -7.34 4.24
N THR A 2 -24.16 -7.28 2.93
CA THR A 2 -24.18 -8.45 2.05
C THR A 2 -23.27 -8.26 0.84
N PHE A 3 -22.64 -9.33 0.42
CA PHE A 3 -21.71 -9.33 -0.71
C PHE A 3 -21.87 -10.57 -1.59
N THR A 4 -21.66 -10.41 -2.89
CA THR A 4 -21.66 -11.52 -3.86
C THR A 4 -20.33 -11.53 -4.61
N GLY A 5 -19.70 -12.69 -4.73
CA GLY A 5 -18.43 -12.82 -5.42
C GLY A 5 -17.94 -14.26 -5.50
N LYS A 6 -16.72 -14.45 -5.99
CA LYS A 6 -16.07 -15.75 -6.09
C LYS A 6 -15.26 -16.06 -4.85
N LEU A 7 -15.45 -17.25 -4.31
CA LEU A 7 -14.68 -17.72 -3.16
C LEU A 7 -13.21 -17.94 -3.57
N ALA A 8 -12.31 -17.11 -3.04
CA ALA A 8 -10.89 -17.21 -3.29
C ALA A 8 -10.17 -18.13 -2.28
N LYS A 9 -10.60 -18.09 -1.00
CA LYS A 9 -10.03 -18.89 0.07
C LYS A 9 -11.07 -19.17 1.15
N LEU A 10 -11.01 -20.37 1.73
CA LEU A 10 -11.82 -20.73 2.89
C LEU A 10 -10.97 -21.58 3.84
N ASP A 11 -10.78 -21.11 5.05
CA ASP A 11 -10.13 -21.85 6.13
C ASP A 11 -10.93 -21.77 7.44
N ASN A 12 -10.37 -22.24 8.54
CA ASN A 12 -11.08 -22.29 9.83
C ASN A 12 -11.31 -20.92 10.47
N LYS A 13 -10.59 -19.89 10.03
CA LYS A 13 -10.64 -18.53 10.62
C LYS A 13 -11.10 -17.47 9.63
N THR A 14 -10.93 -17.72 8.33
CA THR A 14 -11.03 -16.72 7.29
C THR A 14 -11.81 -17.23 6.09
N ILE A 15 -12.60 -16.35 5.48
CA ILE A 15 -13.26 -16.51 4.20
C ILE A 15 -12.84 -15.34 3.32
N VAL A 16 -12.27 -15.62 2.14
CA VAL A 16 -11.85 -14.57 1.20
C VAL A 16 -12.70 -14.67 -0.06
N VAL A 17 -13.26 -13.55 -0.50
CA VAL A 17 -14.15 -13.45 -1.66
C VAL A 17 -13.69 -12.33 -2.57
N ASP A 18 -13.49 -12.64 -3.85
CA ASP A 18 -13.19 -11.67 -4.89
C ASP A 18 -14.48 -11.17 -5.52
N LEU A 19 -14.67 -9.86 -5.52
CA LEU A 19 -15.83 -9.19 -6.12
C LEU A 19 -15.58 -8.87 -7.59
N SER A 20 -16.67 -8.65 -8.33
CA SER A 20 -16.62 -8.30 -9.75
C SER A 20 -16.00 -6.93 -10.05
N ASP A 21 -15.89 -6.06 -9.07
CA ASP A 21 -15.28 -4.73 -9.17
C ASP A 21 -13.80 -4.69 -8.73
N SER A 22 -13.15 -5.84 -8.74
CA SER A 22 -11.74 -6.03 -8.38
C SER A 22 -11.39 -5.80 -6.90
N ARG A 23 -12.38 -5.69 -6.01
CA ARG A 23 -12.16 -5.72 -4.58
C ARG A 23 -12.07 -7.16 -4.09
N THR A 24 -11.17 -7.41 -3.16
CA THR A 24 -11.12 -8.63 -2.37
C THR A 24 -11.61 -8.36 -0.96
N LEU A 25 -12.54 -9.17 -0.46
CA LEU A 25 -13.08 -9.07 0.89
C LEU A 25 -12.60 -10.23 1.74
N GLU A 26 -12.14 -9.91 2.94
CA GLU A 26 -11.76 -10.89 3.94
C GLU A 26 -12.75 -10.86 5.10
N PHE A 27 -13.41 -11.98 5.36
CA PHE A 27 -14.38 -12.14 6.43
C PHE A 27 -13.77 -13.01 7.54
N ARG A 28 -13.94 -12.59 8.77
CA ARG A 28 -13.67 -13.44 9.93
C ARG A 28 -14.72 -14.55 9.98
N ARG A 29 -14.25 -15.79 9.99
CA ARG A 29 -15.09 -16.97 10.21
C ARG A 29 -15.12 -17.29 11.69
N THR A 30 -16.31 -17.59 12.22
CA THR A 30 -16.53 -18.02 13.61
C THR A 30 -17.25 -19.35 13.65
N ASN A 31 -17.36 -19.97 14.82
CA ASN A 31 -18.16 -21.19 15.04
C ASN A 31 -19.65 -20.97 14.77
N HIS A 32 -20.11 -19.71 14.69
CA HIS A 32 -21.49 -19.35 14.39
C HIS A 32 -21.75 -19.09 12.91
N THR A 33 -20.71 -19.03 12.06
CA THR A 33 -20.83 -18.87 10.61
C THR A 33 -21.54 -20.08 10.01
N LYS A 34 -22.66 -19.86 9.33
CA LYS A 34 -23.48 -20.92 8.72
C LYS A 34 -23.20 -21.01 7.23
N PHE A 35 -23.21 -22.22 6.69
CA PHE A 35 -23.01 -22.50 5.27
C PHE A 35 -24.26 -23.13 4.66
N TYR A 36 -24.67 -22.64 3.49
CA TYR A 36 -25.87 -23.10 2.82
C TYR A 36 -25.61 -23.41 1.34
N LYS A 37 -26.13 -24.54 0.85
CA LYS A 37 -26.12 -24.94 -0.54
C LYS A 37 -27.52 -25.44 -0.91
N ASN A 38 -28.13 -24.86 -1.98
CA ASN A 38 -29.51 -25.19 -2.39
C ASN A 38 -30.52 -25.11 -1.23
N ALA A 39 -30.46 -24.04 -0.43
CA ALA A 39 -31.27 -23.77 0.74
C ALA A 39 -31.11 -24.80 1.91
N LYS A 40 -30.18 -25.74 1.82
CA LYS A 40 -29.86 -26.69 2.90
C LYS A 40 -28.58 -26.25 3.61
N LYS A 41 -28.58 -26.40 4.94
CA LYS A 41 -27.36 -26.20 5.73
C LYS A 41 -26.37 -27.32 5.43
N VAL A 42 -25.14 -26.96 5.12
CA VAL A 42 -24.06 -27.86 4.74
C VAL A 42 -22.80 -27.60 5.55
N ASP A 43 -21.79 -28.45 5.42
CA ASP A 43 -20.47 -28.20 5.98
C ASP A 43 -19.65 -27.24 5.09
N ALA A 44 -18.73 -26.51 5.69
CA ALA A 44 -17.82 -25.60 4.97
C ALA A 44 -16.95 -26.33 3.94
N THR A 45 -16.66 -27.60 4.15
CA THR A 45 -15.87 -28.46 3.25
C THR A 45 -16.52 -28.72 1.89
N GLU A 46 -17.82 -28.44 1.77
CA GLU A 46 -18.54 -28.57 0.49
C GLU A 46 -18.30 -27.39 -0.46
N PHE A 47 -17.68 -26.31 0.02
CA PHE A 47 -17.32 -25.14 -0.78
C PHE A 47 -15.91 -25.28 -1.34
N LYS A 48 -15.74 -24.86 -2.59
CA LYS A 48 -14.47 -24.89 -3.31
C LYS A 48 -14.07 -23.50 -3.76
N THR A 49 -12.77 -23.26 -3.88
CA THR A 49 -12.25 -22.07 -4.53
C THR A 49 -12.82 -21.93 -5.94
N GLY A 50 -13.31 -20.75 -6.27
CA GLY A 50 -14.01 -20.44 -7.52
C GLY A 50 -15.53 -20.52 -7.44
N ASP A 51 -16.10 -21.07 -6.37
CA ASP A 51 -17.55 -21.09 -6.17
C ASP A 51 -18.08 -19.65 -6.07
N GLU A 52 -19.22 -19.38 -6.72
CA GLU A 52 -19.93 -18.12 -6.56
C GLU A 52 -20.74 -18.17 -5.26
N VAL A 53 -20.49 -17.20 -4.37
CA VAL A 53 -21.07 -17.18 -3.04
C VAL A 53 -21.71 -15.83 -2.73
N PHE A 54 -22.79 -15.89 -1.95
CA PHE A 54 -23.42 -14.76 -1.30
C PHE A 54 -23.06 -14.81 0.19
N VAL A 55 -22.47 -13.74 0.70
CA VAL A 55 -22.03 -13.65 2.11
C VAL A 55 -22.81 -12.58 2.83
N GLU A 56 -23.46 -12.95 3.93
CA GLU A 56 -24.02 -12.04 4.91
C GLU A 56 -23.03 -11.84 6.05
N ALA A 57 -22.73 -10.59 6.41
CA ALA A 57 -21.74 -10.26 7.41
C ALA A 57 -22.16 -9.09 8.31
N LEU A 58 -21.62 -9.07 9.51
CA LEU A 58 -21.60 -7.90 10.40
C LEU A 58 -20.33 -7.11 10.12
N GLU A 59 -20.46 -5.80 10.03
CA GLU A 59 -19.35 -4.86 9.91
C GLU A 59 -19.17 -4.10 11.22
N ASP A 60 -17.95 -4.06 11.73
CA ASP A 60 -17.61 -3.27 12.91
C ASP A 60 -17.23 -1.82 12.54
N GLN A 61 -16.99 -0.98 13.54
CA GLN A 61 -16.65 0.44 13.35
C GLN A 61 -15.32 0.67 12.61
N LEU A 62 -14.47 -0.34 12.50
CA LEU A 62 -13.19 -0.29 11.80
C LEU A 62 -13.27 -0.89 10.38
N GLY A 63 -14.47 -1.30 9.94
CA GLY A 63 -14.70 -1.90 8.63
C GLY A 63 -14.33 -3.39 8.56
N TRP A 64 -14.16 -4.08 9.71
CA TRP A 64 -13.92 -5.52 9.72
C TRP A 64 -15.22 -6.28 9.60
N LEU A 65 -15.22 -7.27 8.69
CA LEU A 65 -16.38 -8.09 8.37
C LEU A 65 -16.31 -9.44 9.12
N THR A 66 -17.39 -9.80 9.80
CA THR A 66 -17.58 -11.12 10.40
C THR A 66 -18.72 -11.85 9.69
N ALA A 67 -18.43 -12.99 9.07
CA ALA A 67 -19.42 -13.75 8.31
C ALA A 67 -20.47 -14.39 9.22
N ILE A 68 -21.74 -14.13 8.92
CA ILE A 68 -22.89 -14.77 9.57
C ILE A 68 -23.30 -16.00 8.77
N ALA A 69 -23.47 -15.84 7.46
CA ALA A 69 -23.90 -16.89 6.56
C ALA A 69 -23.17 -16.80 5.21
N VAL A 70 -22.86 -17.96 4.66
CA VAL A 70 -22.31 -18.13 3.30
C VAL A 70 -23.24 -19.04 2.53
N THR A 71 -23.79 -18.52 1.44
CA THR A 71 -24.73 -19.26 0.59
C THR A 71 -24.10 -19.47 -0.80
N TRP A 72 -24.03 -20.70 -1.25
CA TRP A 72 -23.59 -21.02 -2.59
C TRP A 72 -24.65 -20.53 -3.61
N GLN A 73 -24.22 -19.84 -4.64
CA GLN A 73 -25.08 -19.41 -5.74
C GLN A 73 -24.85 -20.31 -6.96
N SER A 74 -25.90 -20.94 -7.47
CA SER A 74 -25.82 -21.59 -8.77
C SER A 74 -25.99 -20.56 -9.87
N ALA A 75 -25.32 -20.74 -11.01
CA ALA A 75 -25.37 -19.85 -12.17
C ALA A 75 -26.80 -19.51 -12.67
N SER A 76 -27.81 -20.26 -12.24
CA SER A 76 -29.22 -20.04 -12.55
C SER A 76 -29.96 -19.08 -11.60
N GLN A 77 -29.37 -18.69 -10.47
CA GLN A 77 -29.99 -17.79 -9.48
C GLN A 77 -29.54 -16.31 -9.60
N SER A 78 -28.64 -15.98 -10.51
CA SER A 78 -28.15 -14.62 -10.74
C SER A 78 -29.18 -13.65 -11.37
N ARG A 79 -30.48 -13.96 -11.38
CA ARG A 79 -31.56 -13.16 -12.02
C ARG A 79 -32.72 -12.81 -11.12
N VAL A 80 -32.46 -12.39 -9.88
CA VAL A 80 -33.46 -11.60 -9.14
C VAL A 80 -32.71 -10.45 -8.44
N GLN A 81 -32.33 -9.46 -9.22
CA GLN A 81 -32.12 -8.11 -8.73
C GLN A 81 -33.50 -7.46 -8.61
N THR A 82 -33.95 -7.23 -7.39
CA THR A 82 -35.03 -6.31 -7.12
C THR A 82 -34.57 -4.91 -7.57
N PRO A 83 -35.32 -4.18 -8.40
CA PRO A 83 -34.90 -2.85 -8.83
C PRO A 83 -34.93 -1.91 -7.63
N ALA A 84 -33.75 -1.39 -7.27
CA ALA A 84 -33.65 -0.24 -6.40
C ALA A 84 -34.34 0.93 -7.10
N THR A 85 -35.38 1.45 -6.48
CA THR A 85 -36.16 2.60 -6.88
C THR A 85 -35.23 3.78 -7.19
N SER A 86 -35.23 4.17 -8.44
CA SER A 86 -34.64 5.40 -8.95
C SER A 86 -35.32 6.58 -8.27
N LEU A 87 -34.66 7.29 -7.41
CA LEU A 87 -35.07 8.61 -6.95
C LEU A 87 -34.22 9.68 -7.62
N ALA A 88 -34.90 10.34 -8.55
CA ALA A 88 -34.79 11.76 -8.94
C ALA A 88 -33.40 12.38 -9.13
N SER A 89 -33.16 12.69 -10.39
CA SER A 89 -32.28 13.76 -10.85
C SER A 89 -32.46 15.03 -10.02
N VAL A 90 -31.44 15.41 -9.23
CA VAL A 90 -31.31 16.76 -8.70
C VAL A 90 -30.34 17.50 -9.60
N VAL A 91 -30.85 18.57 -10.20
CA VAL A 91 -30.16 19.55 -11.03
C VAL A 91 -28.95 20.07 -10.28
N ALA A 92 -27.78 20.02 -10.90
CA ALA A 92 -26.55 20.63 -10.38
C ALA A 92 -26.71 22.15 -10.31
N PRO A 93 -26.34 22.79 -9.20
CA PRO A 93 -26.18 24.25 -9.17
C PRO A 93 -24.90 24.66 -9.93
N PRO A 94 -24.83 25.90 -10.46
CA PRO A 94 -23.73 26.35 -11.28
C PRO A 94 -22.42 26.40 -10.47
N ALA A 95 -21.34 26.03 -11.14
CA ALA A 95 -19.99 26.10 -10.62
C ALA A 95 -19.65 27.54 -10.23
N ASN A 96 -19.42 27.79 -8.95
CA ASN A 96 -18.68 28.93 -8.48
C ASN A 96 -17.21 28.52 -8.45
N ASP A 97 -16.37 29.25 -9.18
CA ASP A 97 -14.92 29.22 -9.13
C ASP A 97 -14.43 29.69 -7.74
N SER A 98 -14.49 28.80 -6.79
CA SER A 98 -13.67 28.91 -5.59
C SER A 98 -12.59 27.84 -5.72
N GLU A 99 -11.33 28.25 -5.74
CA GLU A 99 -10.16 27.38 -5.74
C GLU A 99 -10.27 26.40 -4.57
N ASP A 100 -10.86 25.23 -4.82
CA ASP A 100 -10.80 24.11 -3.87
C ASP A 100 -9.32 23.70 -3.78
N PRO A 101 -8.66 23.75 -2.60
CA PRO A 101 -7.25 23.40 -2.46
C PRO A 101 -6.94 21.93 -2.76
N GLY A 102 -7.92 21.16 -3.22
CA GLY A 102 -7.78 19.75 -3.54
C GLY A 102 -7.55 18.85 -2.33
N PRO A 103 -7.51 17.53 -2.53
CA PRO A 103 -7.20 16.57 -1.47
C PRO A 103 -5.78 16.78 -0.93
N PRO A 104 -5.52 16.45 0.35
CA PRO A 104 -4.19 16.56 0.93
C PRO A 104 -3.20 15.66 0.19
N LEU A 105 -2.05 16.21 -0.17
CA LEU A 105 -0.96 15.51 -0.85
C LEU A 105 0.24 15.40 0.09
N LEU A 106 1.05 14.35 -0.09
CA LEU A 106 2.33 14.23 0.59
C LEU A 106 3.25 15.39 0.16
N LYS A 107 3.70 16.22 1.12
CA LYS A 107 4.42 17.47 0.80
C LYS A 107 5.91 17.29 0.55
N ARG A 108 6.50 16.14 0.87
CA ARG A 108 7.93 15.90 0.64
C ARG A 108 8.19 15.65 -0.84
N GLY A 109 9.19 16.36 -1.39
CA GLY A 109 9.59 16.24 -2.80
C GLY A 109 8.98 17.28 -3.75
N ARG A 110 8.01 18.10 -3.35
CA ARG A 110 7.59 19.27 -4.14
C ARG A 110 8.58 20.41 -3.97
N PRO A 111 9.18 20.93 -5.04
CA PRO A 111 9.96 22.17 -4.95
C PRO A 111 9.03 23.33 -4.55
N PRO A 112 9.51 24.32 -3.77
CA PRO A 112 8.73 25.52 -3.49
C PRO A 112 8.38 26.21 -4.81
N ASN A 113 7.12 26.66 -4.95
CA ASN A 113 6.66 27.46 -6.09
C ASN A 113 7.60 28.66 -6.27
N ARG A 114 8.52 28.56 -7.22
CA ARG A 114 9.31 29.70 -7.66
C ARG A 114 8.52 30.36 -8.78
N ALA A 115 8.09 31.59 -8.57
CA ALA A 115 7.48 32.42 -9.60
C ALA A 115 8.32 32.32 -10.88
N THR A 116 7.70 31.91 -11.96
CA THR A 116 8.32 31.80 -13.29
C THR A 116 8.69 33.20 -13.79
N PRO A 117 9.95 33.49 -14.09
CA PRO A 117 10.25 34.66 -14.91
C PRO A 117 9.75 34.35 -16.34
N LYS A 118 9.00 35.27 -16.88
CA LYS A 118 8.56 35.30 -18.26
C LYS A 118 9.81 35.37 -19.16
N ALA A 119 10.24 34.23 -19.72
CA ALA A 119 11.33 34.17 -20.66
C ALA A 119 10.79 34.01 -22.08
N ALA A 120 11.38 34.81 -22.96
CA ALA A 120 11.06 34.90 -24.37
C ALA A 120 11.16 33.59 -25.12
N ARG A 121 10.24 33.39 -26.07
CA ARG A 121 10.26 32.33 -27.08
C ARG A 121 11.51 32.46 -27.94
N GLU A 122 12.33 31.42 -27.93
CA GLU A 122 13.16 31.06 -29.07
C GLU A 122 12.90 29.61 -29.43
N SER A 123 12.48 29.44 -30.69
CA SER A 123 12.12 28.16 -31.31
C SER A 123 13.37 27.40 -31.67
N GLN A 124 13.58 26.22 -31.07
CA GLN A 124 14.51 25.19 -31.57
C GLN A 124 13.80 23.84 -31.75
N PRO A 125 14.23 22.97 -32.66
CA PRO A 125 13.42 21.83 -33.10
C PRO A 125 13.33 20.76 -32.02
N ALA A 126 12.09 20.49 -31.59
CA ALA A 126 11.76 19.67 -30.45
C ALA A 126 11.91 18.14 -30.65
N ALA A 127 12.28 17.68 -31.87
CA ALA A 127 12.31 16.24 -32.16
C ALA A 127 13.68 15.58 -31.84
N GLU A 128 14.79 16.26 -32.08
CA GLU A 128 16.13 15.68 -31.86
C GLU A 128 16.54 15.64 -30.38
N VAL A 129 16.08 16.61 -29.61
CA VAL A 129 16.32 16.66 -28.13
C VAL A 129 15.59 15.57 -27.38
N ARG A 130 14.42 15.12 -27.88
CA ARG A 130 13.65 14.03 -27.22
C ARG A 130 14.31 12.67 -27.38
N GLN A 131 14.83 12.32 -28.54
CA GLN A 131 15.46 11.01 -28.76
C GLN A 131 16.75 10.83 -27.95
N ILE A 132 17.61 11.86 -27.87
CA ILE A 132 18.84 11.78 -27.05
C ILE A 132 18.54 11.66 -25.55
N GLN A 133 17.40 12.19 -25.09
CA GLN A 133 16.96 12.06 -23.69
C GLN A 133 16.35 10.68 -23.39
N GLU A 134 15.64 10.06 -24.30
CA GLU A 134 15.04 8.74 -24.11
C GLU A 134 16.13 7.64 -24.03
N ASP A 135 17.13 7.64 -24.88
CA ASP A 135 18.23 6.67 -24.85
C ASP A 135 19.09 6.80 -23.57
N ALA A 136 19.30 8.01 -23.05
CA ALA A 136 19.98 8.23 -21.78
C ALA A 136 19.16 7.84 -20.55
N VAL A 137 17.84 7.87 -20.65
CA VAL A 137 16.89 7.46 -19.61
C VAL A 137 16.99 5.96 -19.35
N ASP A 138 17.03 5.15 -20.40
CA ASP A 138 17.07 3.69 -20.29
C ASP A 138 18.33 3.19 -19.56
N SER A 139 19.50 3.79 -19.84
CA SER A 139 20.76 3.39 -19.21
C SER A 139 20.80 3.61 -17.68
N TYR A 140 20.18 4.69 -17.18
CA TYR A 140 20.09 4.94 -15.74
C TYR A 140 19.09 4.00 -15.07
N LEU A 141 17.96 3.73 -15.71
CA LEU A 141 16.95 2.80 -15.21
C LEU A 141 17.47 1.36 -15.20
N GLU A 142 18.19 0.93 -16.24
CA GLU A 142 18.85 -0.39 -16.28
C GLU A 142 19.86 -0.53 -15.15
N LYS A 143 20.70 0.48 -14.94
CA LYS A 143 21.61 0.51 -13.79
C LYS A 143 20.87 0.40 -12.48
N THR A 144 19.77 1.16 -12.31
CA THR A 144 18.97 1.16 -11.10
C THR A 144 18.31 -0.21 -10.84
N ARG A 145 17.79 -0.87 -11.88
CA ARG A 145 17.25 -2.23 -11.79
C ARG A 145 18.31 -3.22 -11.33
N ALA A 146 19.45 -3.25 -11.97
CA ALA A 146 20.57 -4.15 -11.63
C ALA A 146 21.08 -3.93 -10.20
N VAL A 147 21.19 -2.66 -9.78
CA VAL A 147 21.61 -2.31 -8.43
C VAL A 147 20.56 -2.72 -7.39
N SER A 148 19.27 -2.50 -7.66
CA SER A 148 18.17 -2.85 -6.76
C SER A 148 18.03 -4.37 -6.59
N GLU A 149 18.15 -5.15 -7.66
CA GLU A 149 18.13 -6.61 -7.62
C GLU A 149 19.30 -7.16 -6.80
N SER A 150 20.52 -6.74 -7.13
CA SER A 150 21.74 -7.14 -6.39
C SER A 150 21.73 -6.71 -4.92
N PHE A 151 21.06 -5.59 -4.61
CA PHE A 151 20.96 -5.10 -3.25
C PHE A 151 20.05 -5.99 -2.39
N LEU A 152 18.88 -6.35 -2.89
CA LEU A 152 17.91 -7.17 -2.16
C LEU A 152 18.42 -8.59 -1.90
N GLU A 153 19.14 -9.18 -2.88
CA GLU A 153 19.80 -10.48 -2.70
C GLU A 153 20.87 -10.48 -1.60
N LYS A 154 21.53 -9.33 -1.39
CA LYS A 154 22.61 -9.16 -0.39
C LYS A 154 22.13 -8.60 0.95
N LEU A 155 20.84 -8.29 1.07
CA LEU A 155 20.30 -7.74 2.29
C LEU A 155 20.35 -8.78 3.42
N PRO A 156 21.08 -8.53 4.52
CA PRO A 156 21.11 -9.48 5.62
C PRO A 156 19.79 -9.49 6.38
N ASN A 157 19.57 -10.52 7.17
CA ASN A 157 18.52 -10.47 8.17
C ASN A 157 18.84 -9.39 9.20
N TYR A 158 17.86 -8.56 9.55
CA TYR A 158 18.05 -7.47 10.52
C TYR A 158 16.79 -7.23 11.35
N LEU A 159 16.98 -6.52 12.43
CA LEU A 159 15.93 -6.00 13.29
C LEU A 159 15.95 -4.47 13.24
N CYS A 160 14.78 -3.87 13.34
CA CYS A 160 14.64 -2.43 13.61
C CYS A 160 13.41 -2.17 14.46
N THR A 161 13.28 -0.94 14.94
CA THR A 161 12.06 -0.46 15.60
C THR A 161 11.36 0.52 14.68
N GLN A 162 10.09 0.25 14.40
CA GLN A 162 9.19 1.13 13.65
C GLN A 162 8.37 1.97 14.62
N TYR A 163 8.32 3.28 14.37
CA TYR A 163 7.48 4.24 15.09
C TYR A 163 6.51 4.88 14.10
N VAL A 164 5.22 4.67 14.29
CA VAL A 164 4.17 5.23 13.43
C VAL A 164 3.44 6.31 14.22
N THR A 165 3.67 7.58 13.90
CA THR A 165 2.85 8.68 14.41
C THR A 165 1.64 8.82 13.51
N ARG A 166 0.45 8.57 14.06
CA ARG A 166 -0.81 8.64 13.33
C ARG A 166 -1.46 10.00 13.51
N TYR A 167 -1.91 10.58 12.41
CA TYR A 167 -2.63 11.85 12.37
C TYR A 167 -3.98 11.65 11.71
N GLY A 168 -4.99 12.37 12.19
CA GLY A 168 -6.31 12.47 11.58
C GLY A 168 -6.67 13.90 11.25
N SER A 169 -7.49 14.06 10.23
CA SER A 169 -8.17 15.32 9.91
C SER A 169 -9.60 15.01 9.47
N ALA A 170 -10.54 15.85 9.88
CA ALA A 170 -11.94 15.81 9.46
C ALA A 170 -12.39 17.16 8.90
N SER A 171 -11.46 17.95 8.32
CA SER A 171 -11.72 19.30 7.82
C SER A 171 -11.06 19.55 6.47
N ARG A 172 -11.59 20.52 5.72
CA ARG A 172 -10.93 21.16 4.56
C ARG A 172 -10.88 22.66 4.78
N PRO A 173 -9.71 23.31 4.66
CA PRO A 173 -8.40 22.71 4.42
C PRO A 173 -8.01 21.72 5.53
N VAL A 174 -7.10 20.81 5.21
CA VAL A 174 -6.70 19.73 6.12
C VAL A 174 -5.99 20.30 7.34
N ASP A 175 -6.50 19.97 8.53
CA ASP A 175 -5.90 20.26 9.84
C ASP A 175 -5.49 18.94 10.52
N TRP A 176 -4.20 18.62 10.49
CA TRP A 176 -3.68 17.38 11.03
C TRP A 176 -3.58 17.44 12.55
N LYS A 177 -4.29 16.53 13.22
CA LYS A 177 -4.21 16.30 14.67
C LYS A 177 -3.57 14.95 14.93
N ALA A 178 -2.57 14.93 15.81
CA ALA A 178 -1.98 13.67 16.25
C ALA A 178 -3.02 12.85 17.02
N ILE A 179 -3.14 11.58 16.68
CA ILE A 179 -4.03 10.61 17.33
C ILE A 179 -3.25 9.86 18.40
N ASP A 180 -2.18 9.16 17.97
CA ASP A 180 -1.34 8.34 18.83
C ASP A 180 -0.02 7.99 18.14
N ILE A 181 0.82 7.24 18.86
CA ILE A 181 2.06 6.66 18.35
C ILE A 181 1.97 5.15 18.53
N VAL A 182 2.05 4.42 17.42
CA VAL A 182 2.19 2.96 17.43
C VAL A 182 3.66 2.62 17.23
N SER A 183 4.21 1.72 18.05
CA SER A 183 5.56 1.19 17.82
C SER A 183 5.55 -0.33 17.76
N ALA A 184 6.46 -0.88 16.97
CA ALA A 184 6.65 -2.32 16.83
C ALA A 184 8.13 -2.64 16.53
N ASN A 185 8.57 -3.79 16.98
CA ASN A 185 9.82 -4.37 16.49
C ASN A 185 9.55 -5.09 15.17
N VAL A 186 10.36 -4.80 14.17
CA VAL A 186 10.30 -5.40 12.84
C VAL A 186 11.53 -6.31 12.67
N ALA A 187 11.29 -7.58 12.40
CA ALA A 187 12.30 -8.52 11.97
C ALA A 187 12.17 -8.74 10.46
N TYR A 188 13.22 -8.45 9.72
CA TYR A 188 13.33 -8.78 8.30
C TYR A 188 14.15 -10.06 8.17
N GLU A 189 13.50 -11.14 7.73
CA GLU A 189 14.09 -12.45 7.57
C GLU A 189 13.72 -13.06 6.21
N ASN A 190 14.71 -13.39 5.41
CA ASN A 190 14.52 -14.07 4.13
C ASN A 190 13.48 -13.36 3.22
N GLY A 191 13.55 -12.04 3.13
CA GLY A 191 12.63 -11.24 2.32
C GLY A 191 11.24 -11.01 2.92
N LYS A 192 11.02 -11.39 4.19
CA LYS A 192 9.73 -11.25 4.87
C LYS A 192 9.85 -10.40 6.13
N GLU A 193 8.86 -9.56 6.33
CA GLU A 193 8.72 -8.72 7.52
C GLU A 193 7.87 -9.45 8.56
N ARG A 194 8.30 -9.41 9.82
CA ARG A 194 7.52 -9.87 10.98
C ARG A 194 7.50 -8.81 12.05
N TYR A 195 6.31 -8.49 12.52
CA TYR A 195 6.07 -7.49 13.55
C TYR A 195 5.86 -8.15 14.91
N SER A 196 6.46 -7.57 15.95
CA SER A 196 6.34 -8.05 17.33
C SER A 196 6.40 -6.87 18.31
N SER A 197 6.09 -7.14 19.58
CA SER A 197 6.16 -6.14 20.66
C SER A 197 5.40 -4.85 20.34
N VAL A 198 4.18 -4.99 19.77
CA VAL A 198 3.36 -3.85 19.38
C VAL A 198 2.92 -3.07 20.62
N SER A 199 3.07 -1.74 20.58
CA SER A 199 2.58 -0.85 21.63
C SER A 199 1.87 0.38 21.05
N VAL A 200 0.94 0.95 21.83
CA VAL A 200 0.26 2.21 21.49
C VAL A 200 0.51 3.20 22.64
N ASN A 201 1.07 4.35 22.30
CA ASN A 201 1.52 5.36 23.28
C ASN A 201 2.38 4.76 24.41
N GLY A 202 3.31 3.85 24.02
CA GLY A 202 4.20 3.15 24.94
C GLY A 202 3.56 2.05 25.80
N ARG A 203 2.26 1.76 25.63
CA ARG A 203 1.57 0.67 26.34
C ARG A 203 1.52 -0.57 25.44
N PRO A 204 2.10 -1.70 25.88
CA PRO A 204 2.05 -2.95 25.10
C PRO A 204 0.61 -3.39 24.82
N ILE A 205 0.38 -3.92 23.63
CA ILE A 205 -0.91 -4.50 23.25
C ILE A 205 -0.69 -5.91 22.68
N TYR A 206 -1.70 -6.79 22.88
CA TYR A 206 -1.67 -8.19 22.41
C TYR A 206 -2.45 -8.34 21.09
N LYS A 207 -2.24 -7.41 20.17
CA LYS A 207 -2.87 -7.43 18.84
C LYS A 207 -1.79 -7.43 17.78
N ALA A 208 -2.08 -8.06 16.64
CA ALA A 208 -1.22 -7.93 15.47
C ALA A 208 -1.21 -6.48 14.98
N MET A 209 -0.17 -6.08 14.24
CA MET A 209 -0.02 -4.70 13.75
C MET A 209 -1.21 -4.29 12.88
N GLU A 210 -1.73 -5.21 12.08
CA GLU A 210 -2.88 -5.03 11.19
C GLU A 210 -4.19 -4.80 11.95
N GLU A 211 -4.27 -5.29 13.20
CA GLU A 211 -5.47 -5.19 14.06
C GLU A 211 -5.51 -3.90 14.89
N VAL A 212 -4.46 -3.08 14.83
CA VAL A 212 -4.38 -1.82 15.61
C VAL A 212 -5.37 -0.77 15.10
N GLY A 213 -5.92 -0.99 13.90
CA GLY A 213 -6.85 -0.07 13.23
C GLY A 213 -6.13 1.06 12.48
N GLY A 214 -6.90 1.75 11.63
CA GLY A 214 -6.38 2.74 10.70
C GLY A 214 -5.96 2.13 9.37
N SER A 215 -5.40 2.93 8.47
CA SER A 215 -4.75 2.44 7.25
C SER A 215 -3.33 1.99 7.57
N TRP A 216 -2.93 0.86 7.02
CA TRP A 216 -1.59 0.33 7.13
C TRP A 216 -1.10 -0.08 5.74
N SER A 217 0.20 -0.07 5.55
CA SER A 217 0.87 -0.61 4.37
C SER A 217 1.98 -1.56 4.80
N THR A 218 2.38 -2.41 3.89
CA THR A 218 3.52 -3.32 4.02
C THR A 218 4.39 -3.17 2.78
N GLY A 219 5.66 -3.54 2.87
CA GLY A 219 6.57 -3.52 1.73
C GLY A 219 7.53 -2.33 1.70
N GLU A 220 7.59 -1.53 2.76
CA GLU A 220 8.53 -0.41 2.86
C GLU A 220 9.99 -0.88 2.82
N PHE A 221 10.27 -2.12 3.20
CA PHE A 221 11.63 -2.69 3.30
C PHE A 221 12.20 -3.24 1.98
N GLY A 222 11.71 -2.76 0.85
CA GLY A 222 12.28 -3.06 -0.46
C GLY A 222 11.36 -3.80 -1.40
N THR A 223 10.33 -4.51 -0.92
CA THR A 223 9.37 -5.23 -1.78
C THR A 223 8.64 -4.27 -2.72
N MET A 224 8.24 -3.10 -2.25
CA MET A 224 7.64 -2.05 -3.07
C MET A 224 8.56 -1.56 -4.18
N LEU A 225 9.84 -1.32 -3.84
CA LEU A 225 10.83 -0.86 -4.81
C LEU A 225 11.17 -1.95 -5.83
N GLN A 226 11.34 -3.19 -5.37
CA GLN A 226 11.57 -4.33 -6.23
C GLN A 226 10.42 -4.54 -7.20
N ASP A 227 9.20 -4.44 -6.72
CA ASP A 227 7.99 -4.63 -7.52
C ASP A 227 7.92 -3.58 -8.65
N VAL A 228 8.05 -2.30 -8.33
CA VAL A 228 7.99 -1.21 -9.32
C VAL A 228 9.10 -1.34 -10.38
N LEU A 229 10.30 -1.78 -10.00
CA LEU A 229 11.43 -1.95 -10.93
C LEU A 229 11.41 -3.30 -11.68
N SER A 230 10.57 -4.25 -11.23
CA SER A 230 10.43 -5.57 -11.86
C SER A 230 9.88 -5.46 -13.28
N PRO A 231 10.43 -6.23 -14.25
CA PRO A 231 9.84 -6.34 -15.56
C PRO A 231 8.39 -6.87 -15.55
N ALA A 232 8.02 -7.69 -14.56
CA ALA A 232 6.68 -8.25 -14.42
C ALA A 232 5.61 -7.19 -14.16
N THR A 233 5.96 -6.11 -13.49
CA THR A 233 5.07 -4.97 -13.23
C THR A 233 4.84 -4.11 -14.49
N ALA A 234 5.70 -4.26 -15.51
CA ALA A 234 5.62 -3.51 -16.77
C ALA A 234 5.42 -2.00 -16.56
N ALA A 235 6.03 -1.44 -15.50
CA ALA A 235 5.95 -0.01 -15.20
C ALA A 235 6.54 0.82 -16.34
N LYS A 236 5.79 1.86 -16.76
CA LYS A 236 6.24 2.81 -17.78
C LYS A 236 6.92 3.97 -17.09
N PHE A 237 8.20 4.15 -17.39
CA PHE A 237 9.01 5.22 -16.80
C PHE A 237 9.28 6.33 -17.80
N HIS A 238 9.32 7.56 -17.28
CA HIS A 238 9.80 8.72 -17.99
C HIS A 238 10.61 9.69 -17.14
N TYR A 239 11.78 10.15 -17.63
CA TYR A 239 12.53 11.19 -16.96
C TYR A 239 11.72 12.47 -16.84
N SER A 240 11.62 13.01 -15.62
CA SER A 240 10.86 14.21 -15.32
C SER A 240 11.76 15.42 -15.09
N ARG A 241 12.71 15.33 -14.18
CA ARG A 241 13.57 16.45 -13.77
C ARG A 241 14.76 16.03 -12.92
N ASN A 242 15.71 16.93 -12.74
CA ASN A 242 16.66 16.85 -11.64
C ASN A 242 16.08 17.47 -10.38
N SER A 243 16.49 16.96 -9.22
CA SER A 243 16.07 17.45 -7.89
C SER A 243 17.22 17.31 -6.89
N LEU A 244 16.98 17.69 -5.66
CA LEU A 244 17.92 17.55 -4.55
C LEU A 244 17.29 16.77 -3.41
N ILE A 245 17.97 15.74 -2.92
CA ILE A 245 17.64 15.03 -1.68
C ILE A 245 18.85 15.09 -0.75
N ARG A 246 18.69 15.69 0.43
CA ARG A 246 19.77 15.83 1.43
C ARG A 246 21.08 16.36 0.85
N GLY A 247 20.98 17.35 -0.05
CA GLY A 247 22.13 17.97 -0.72
C GLY A 247 22.73 17.17 -1.90
N LYS A 248 22.24 15.98 -2.20
CA LYS A 248 22.66 15.18 -3.37
C LYS A 248 21.76 15.50 -4.57
N THR A 249 22.35 15.73 -5.72
CA THR A 249 21.62 15.83 -6.99
C THR A 249 21.09 14.45 -7.38
N VAL A 250 19.79 14.37 -7.64
CA VAL A 250 19.08 13.14 -8.05
C VAL A 250 18.31 13.36 -9.33
N ARG A 251 18.09 12.28 -10.08
CA ARG A 251 17.20 12.25 -11.24
C ARG A 251 15.83 11.74 -10.80
N VAL A 252 14.78 12.43 -11.21
CA VAL A 252 13.39 12.04 -10.92
C VAL A 252 12.79 11.41 -12.16
N TYR A 253 12.28 10.21 -12.00
CA TYR A 253 11.53 9.48 -13.02
C TYR A 253 10.10 9.30 -12.55
N ASP A 254 9.16 9.83 -13.33
CA ASP A 254 7.75 9.52 -13.13
C ASP A 254 7.44 8.14 -13.71
N PHE A 255 6.51 7.41 -13.10
CA PHE A 255 6.11 6.10 -13.59
C PHE A 255 4.61 5.85 -13.44
N GLU A 256 4.10 4.91 -14.25
CA GLU A 256 2.72 4.44 -14.20
C GLU A 256 2.68 2.91 -14.29
N VAL A 257 1.76 2.31 -13.50
CA VAL A 257 1.49 0.87 -13.47
C VAL A 257 -0.01 0.65 -13.65
N LEU A 258 -0.39 -0.23 -14.58
CA LEU A 258 -1.78 -0.60 -14.81
C LEU A 258 -2.26 -1.58 -13.73
N SER A 259 -3.57 -1.63 -13.49
CA SER A 259 -4.17 -2.50 -12.47
C SER A 259 -3.90 -3.99 -12.68
N GLU A 260 -3.85 -4.43 -13.94
CA GLU A 260 -3.54 -5.82 -14.30
C GLU A 260 -2.10 -6.26 -13.95
N ASN A 261 -1.19 -5.30 -13.82
CA ASN A 261 0.21 -5.52 -13.46
C ASN A 261 0.54 -5.05 -12.04
N SER A 262 -0.46 -4.60 -11.30
CA SER A 262 -0.28 -4.06 -9.96
C SER A 262 -0.17 -5.18 -8.93
N HIS A 263 0.89 -5.16 -8.14
CA HIS A 263 1.04 -5.99 -6.95
C HIS A 263 0.92 -5.15 -5.66
N TRP A 264 0.70 -3.85 -5.80
CA TRP A 264 0.48 -2.98 -4.65
C TRP A 264 -0.90 -3.21 -4.05
N ARG A 265 -0.94 -3.93 -2.94
CA ARG A 265 -2.17 -4.18 -2.20
C ARG A 265 -2.52 -3.00 -1.32
N VAL A 266 -3.69 -2.42 -1.53
CA VAL A 266 -4.26 -1.36 -0.70
C VAL A 266 -5.43 -1.94 0.08
N GLY A 267 -5.42 -1.81 1.41
CA GLY A 267 -6.43 -2.37 2.30
C GLY A 267 -7.07 -1.33 3.22
N VAL A 268 -8.37 -1.47 3.47
CA VAL A 268 -9.14 -0.72 4.47
C VAL A 268 -10.12 -1.67 5.14
N GLY A 269 -9.95 -1.92 6.42
CA GLY A 269 -10.72 -2.94 7.13
C GLY A 269 -10.60 -4.31 6.44
N SER A 270 -11.71 -4.92 6.14
CA SER A 270 -11.79 -6.22 5.45
C SER A 270 -11.71 -6.13 3.92
N GLN A 271 -11.59 -4.95 3.35
CA GLN A 271 -11.56 -4.78 1.89
C GLN A 271 -10.15 -4.51 1.41
N SER A 272 -9.74 -5.13 0.31
CA SER A 272 -8.49 -4.84 -0.37
C SER A 272 -8.63 -4.86 -1.89
N ILE A 273 -7.72 -4.16 -2.56
CA ILE A 273 -7.64 -4.05 -4.01
C ILE A 273 -6.18 -3.99 -4.45
N TYR A 274 -5.94 -4.25 -5.73
CA TYR A 274 -4.68 -3.98 -6.44
C TYR A 274 -4.95 -2.87 -7.47
N PRO A 275 -4.86 -1.58 -7.08
CA PRO A 275 -5.21 -0.48 -7.97
C PRO A 275 -4.14 -0.25 -9.03
N ALA A 276 -4.51 0.35 -10.17
CA ALA A 276 -3.54 1.07 -10.97
C ALA A 276 -2.89 2.16 -10.10
N TYR A 277 -1.63 2.49 -10.35
CA TYR A 277 -0.96 3.55 -9.60
C TYR A 277 0.06 4.28 -10.45
N ARG A 278 0.36 5.49 -10.07
CA ARG A 278 1.44 6.30 -10.61
C ARG A 278 2.34 6.78 -9.49
N GLY A 279 3.53 7.17 -9.83
CA GLY A 279 4.47 7.65 -8.82
C GLY A 279 5.71 8.27 -9.40
N ALA A 280 6.71 8.44 -8.55
CA ALA A 280 8.01 8.91 -8.94
C ALA A 280 9.13 8.22 -8.17
N LEU A 281 10.29 8.05 -8.81
CA LEU A 281 11.53 7.57 -8.21
C LEU A 281 12.57 8.69 -8.22
N TRP A 282 13.25 8.88 -7.10
CA TRP A 282 14.42 9.77 -6.98
C TRP A 282 15.69 8.93 -6.98
N ILE A 283 16.39 8.93 -8.07
CA ILE A 283 17.56 8.07 -8.32
C ILE A 283 18.86 8.89 -8.21
N ASP A 284 19.78 8.42 -7.38
CA ASP A 284 21.16 8.91 -7.38
C ASP A 284 21.87 8.42 -8.66
N PRO A 285 22.24 9.29 -9.59
CA PRO A 285 22.83 8.89 -10.86
C PRO A 285 24.21 8.23 -10.70
N THR A 286 24.90 8.49 -9.58
CA THR A 286 26.23 7.96 -9.31
C THR A 286 26.19 6.52 -8.85
N SER A 287 25.33 6.20 -7.88
CA SER A 287 25.20 4.85 -7.31
C SER A 287 24.16 3.99 -8.04
N GLY A 288 23.13 4.61 -8.63
CA GLY A 288 21.92 3.93 -9.11
C GLY A 288 20.92 3.62 -7.99
N TYR A 289 21.17 4.05 -6.75
CA TYR A 289 20.23 3.85 -5.63
C TYR A 289 19.02 4.73 -5.76
N VAL A 290 17.85 4.16 -5.44
CA VAL A 290 16.61 4.93 -5.24
C VAL A 290 16.60 5.47 -3.83
N LEU A 291 16.64 6.79 -3.68
CA LEU A 291 16.65 7.46 -2.38
C LEU A 291 15.24 7.81 -1.88
N ARG A 292 14.26 7.82 -2.78
CA ARG A 292 12.85 8.03 -2.46
C ARG A 292 11.96 7.42 -3.53
N ILE A 293 10.86 6.82 -3.11
CA ILE A 293 9.74 6.42 -3.96
C ILE A 293 8.45 7.08 -3.46
N GLU A 294 7.62 7.56 -4.37
CA GLU A 294 6.25 8.01 -4.09
C GLU A 294 5.28 7.26 -4.98
N MET A 295 4.12 6.91 -4.45
CA MET A 295 3.06 6.21 -5.16
C MET A 295 1.71 6.81 -4.81
N GLN A 296 0.82 6.88 -5.81
CA GLN A 296 -0.56 7.31 -5.66
C GLN A 296 -1.48 6.34 -6.40
N ALA A 297 -2.42 5.74 -5.68
CA ALA A 297 -3.43 4.87 -6.28
C ALA A 297 -4.31 5.65 -7.24
N GLN A 298 -4.66 4.99 -8.34
CA GLN A 298 -5.48 5.56 -9.41
C GLN A 298 -6.75 4.71 -9.59
N ARG A 299 -7.84 5.34 -10.01
CA ARG A 299 -9.08 4.65 -10.40
C ARG A 299 -9.63 3.71 -9.32
N LEU A 300 -9.63 4.16 -8.06
CA LEU A 300 -10.21 3.39 -6.96
C LEU A 300 -11.71 3.12 -7.22
N PRO A 301 -12.19 1.85 -7.10
CA PRO A 301 -13.60 1.51 -7.30
C PRO A 301 -14.53 2.33 -6.42
N GLN A 302 -15.73 2.65 -6.89
CA GLN A 302 -16.69 3.44 -6.11
C GLN A 302 -17.10 2.77 -4.79
N GLY A 303 -17.14 1.43 -4.75
CA GLY A 303 -17.43 0.66 -3.55
C GLY A 303 -16.25 0.55 -2.57
N PHE A 304 -15.06 1.03 -2.93
CA PHE A 304 -13.92 1.03 -2.02
C PHE A 304 -14.00 2.21 -1.04
N PRO A 305 -13.73 2.00 0.27
CA PRO A 305 -13.95 3.03 1.29
C PRO A 305 -13.10 4.29 1.12
N SER A 306 -11.92 4.19 0.49
CA SER A 306 -11.02 5.33 0.27
C SER A 306 -11.18 5.91 -1.14
N GLU A 307 -11.05 7.22 -1.27
CA GLU A 307 -10.98 7.95 -2.55
C GLU A 307 -9.56 8.38 -2.90
N LEU A 308 -8.66 8.45 -1.92
CA LEU A 308 -7.26 8.79 -2.07
C LEU A 308 -6.41 7.85 -1.23
N VAL A 309 -5.36 7.29 -1.84
CA VAL A 309 -4.32 6.53 -1.14
C VAL A 309 -2.99 6.91 -1.74
N GLU A 310 -2.07 7.35 -0.89
CA GLU A 310 -0.70 7.73 -1.24
C GLU A 310 0.28 7.08 -0.29
N SER A 311 1.46 6.73 -0.81
CA SER A 311 2.57 6.20 -0.03
C SER A 311 3.88 6.83 -0.50
N ALA A 312 4.79 7.07 0.43
CA ALA A 312 6.15 7.50 0.14
C ALA A 312 7.12 6.81 1.08
N VAL A 313 8.30 6.41 0.57
CA VAL A 313 9.38 5.84 1.36
C VAL A 313 10.68 6.55 1.03
N ASP A 314 11.38 7.01 2.05
CA ASP A 314 12.74 7.56 1.98
C ASP A 314 13.75 6.50 2.43
N PHE A 315 14.76 6.28 1.61
CA PHE A 315 15.88 5.39 1.91
C PHE A 315 17.14 6.16 2.23
N ASP A 316 17.96 5.63 3.12
CA ASP A 316 19.29 6.14 3.42
C ASP A 316 20.26 5.01 3.74
N THR A 317 21.53 5.35 3.76
CA THR A 317 22.59 4.42 4.09
C THR A 317 22.64 4.19 5.62
N VAL A 318 22.47 2.95 6.02
CA VAL A 318 22.52 2.50 7.44
C VAL A 318 23.69 1.56 7.63
N GLN A 319 24.42 1.71 8.73
CA GLN A 319 25.52 0.82 9.13
C GLN A 319 24.97 -0.42 9.84
N LEU A 320 25.29 -1.62 9.31
CA LEU A 320 24.94 -2.91 9.93
C LEU A 320 26.17 -3.83 9.90
N GLY A 321 26.65 -4.26 11.06
CA GLY A 321 27.79 -5.18 11.14
C GLY A 321 29.05 -4.67 10.42
N GLY A 322 29.31 -3.37 10.44
CA GLY A 322 30.45 -2.75 9.75
C GLY A 322 30.29 -2.54 8.24
N LYS A 323 29.16 -2.92 7.65
CA LYS A 323 28.81 -2.70 6.24
C LYS A 323 27.68 -1.67 6.10
N GLN A 324 27.59 -1.04 4.93
CA GLN A 324 26.57 -0.06 4.60
C GLN A 324 25.48 -0.68 3.75
N PHE A 325 24.23 -0.46 4.14
CA PHE A 325 23.04 -0.91 3.42
C PHE A 325 22.08 0.26 3.20
N LEU A 326 21.40 0.30 2.06
CA LEU A 326 20.35 1.27 1.78
C LEU A 326 19.05 0.77 2.40
N LEU A 327 18.59 1.36 3.50
CA LEU A 327 17.41 0.92 4.22
C LEU A 327 16.37 2.04 4.32
N PRO A 328 15.07 1.74 4.48
CA PRO A 328 14.07 2.75 4.73
C PRO A 328 14.36 3.47 6.05
N VAL A 329 14.32 4.78 6.06
CA VAL A 329 14.52 5.58 7.27
C VAL A 329 13.27 6.35 7.65
N HIS A 330 12.40 6.61 6.67
CA HIS A 330 11.13 7.27 6.87
C HIS A 330 10.13 6.81 5.81
N ALA A 331 8.85 6.68 6.19
CA ALA A 331 7.77 6.48 5.26
C ALA A 331 6.55 7.33 5.63
N GLU A 332 5.70 7.64 4.67
CA GLU A 332 4.44 8.33 4.87
C GLU A 332 3.33 7.61 4.10
N ASN A 333 2.21 7.36 4.76
CA ASN A 333 1.00 6.83 4.14
C ASN A 333 -0.15 7.79 4.40
N LEU A 334 -0.91 8.12 3.35
CA LEU A 334 -2.07 8.99 3.40
C LEU A 334 -3.26 8.28 2.79
N SER A 335 -4.37 8.28 3.50
CA SER A 335 -5.65 7.76 3.01
C SER A 335 -6.78 8.71 3.39
N CYS A 336 -7.66 9.03 2.43
CA CYS A 336 -8.87 9.81 2.67
C CYS A 336 -10.10 8.97 2.37
N GLN A 337 -11.07 8.99 3.27
CA GLN A 337 -12.32 8.25 3.12
C GLN A 337 -13.23 8.90 2.08
N ARG A 338 -13.89 8.07 1.30
CA ARG A 338 -14.88 8.49 0.32
C ARG A 338 -16.11 9.09 1.02
N ALA A 339 -16.68 10.13 0.41
CA ALA A 339 -17.88 10.81 0.90
C ALA A 339 -17.76 11.39 2.34
N SER A 340 -16.53 11.58 2.82
CA SER A 340 -16.28 12.25 4.11
C SER A 340 -15.08 13.20 3.98
N LEU A 341 -14.91 14.06 4.98
CA LEU A 341 -13.71 14.91 5.09
C LEU A 341 -12.58 14.20 5.86
N SER A 342 -12.80 12.92 6.22
CA SER A 342 -11.88 12.18 7.08
C SER A 342 -10.67 11.70 6.29
N CYS A 343 -9.49 12.13 6.70
CA CYS A 343 -8.21 11.64 6.21
C CYS A 343 -7.34 11.16 7.36
N VAL A 344 -6.55 10.14 7.11
CA VAL A 344 -5.53 9.61 8.03
C VAL A 344 -4.17 9.70 7.36
N ARG A 345 -3.17 10.16 8.10
CA ARG A 345 -1.77 10.19 7.69
C ARG A 345 -0.93 9.47 8.74
N ASN A 346 -0.13 8.52 8.30
CA ASN A 346 0.86 7.84 9.11
C ASN A 346 2.25 8.37 8.72
N ALA A 347 2.98 8.91 9.69
CA ALA A 347 4.40 9.23 9.54
C ALA A 347 5.20 8.15 10.26
N ILE A 348 6.04 7.43 9.54
CA ILE A 348 6.70 6.21 9.98
C ILE A 348 8.21 6.48 10.01
N ASP A 349 8.83 6.30 11.17
CA ASP A 349 10.28 6.35 11.33
C ASP A 349 10.83 4.97 11.69
N PHE A 350 11.88 4.56 11.00
CA PHE A 350 12.60 3.31 11.26
C PHE A 350 13.92 3.62 11.94
N ARG A 351 14.14 2.99 13.11
CA ARG A 351 15.31 3.27 13.96
C ARG A 351 15.89 2.00 14.54
N ASN A 352 17.05 2.11 15.18
CA ASN A 352 17.69 1.03 15.92
C ASN A 352 17.94 -0.21 15.05
N TYR A 353 18.45 -0.01 13.85
CA TYR A 353 18.83 -1.08 12.96
C TYR A 353 20.01 -1.87 13.52
N HIS A 354 19.89 -3.20 13.57
CA HIS A 354 20.99 -4.12 13.93
C HIS A 354 20.81 -5.47 13.23
N LEU A 355 21.92 -6.20 13.06
CA LEU A 355 21.87 -7.53 12.46
C LEU A 355 21.05 -8.49 13.34
N TYR A 356 20.28 -9.34 12.70
CA TYR A 356 19.61 -10.44 13.37
C TYR A 356 20.52 -11.67 13.30
N GLU A 357 21.22 -11.95 14.39
CA GLU A 357 22.03 -13.16 14.56
C GLU A 357 21.23 -14.15 15.39
N ALA A 358 20.81 -15.26 14.79
CA ALA A 358 20.23 -16.38 15.52
C ALA A 358 21.38 -17.18 16.15
N GLU A 359 21.71 -16.91 17.41
CA GLU A 359 22.58 -17.81 18.19
C GLU A 359 21.81 -19.06 18.60
N SER A 360 22.08 -20.18 17.94
CA SER A 360 21.60 -21.49 18.35
C SER A 360 22.65 -22.14 19.26
N ASN A 361 22.54 -21.92 20.55
CA ASN A 361 23.31 -22.68 21.54
C ASN A 361 22.65 -24.04 21.79
N ILE A 362 23.08 -25.07 21.06
CA ILE A 362 22.73 -26.45 21.37
C ILE A 362 23.67 -26.94 22.45
N THR A 363 23.24 -26.90 23.70
CA THR A 363 23.93 -27.58 24.83
C THR A 363 23.54 -29.05 24.81
N PHE A 364 24.49 -29.92 24.46
CA PHE A 364 24.32 -31.36 24.67
C PHE A 364 24.66 -31.69 26.13
N ASP A 365 23.64 -32.03 26.91
CA ASP A 365 23.87 -32.59 28.23
C ASP A 365 24.50 -33.99 28.05
N THR A 366 25.71 -34.14 28.52
CA THR A 366 26.39 -35.45 28.58
C THR A 366 25.68 -36.31 29.65
N PRO A 367 25.18 -37.51 29.34
CA PRO A 367 24.58 -38.37 30.37
C PRO A 367 25.64 -38.74 31.41
N LYS A 368 25.35 -38.46 32.67
CA LYS A 368 26.14 -38.95 33.81
C LYS A 368 26.04 -40.46 33.83
N GLN A 369 27.21 -41.15 33.78
CA GLN A 369 27.36 -42.56 34.03
C GLN A 369 27.12 -42.88 35.50
#